data_9dae28fe7ef947232464c6dfe91504ec
#
_entry.id   9dae28fe7ef947232464c6dfe91504ec
#
_cell.length_a   1.000
_cell.length_b   1.000
_cell.length_c   1.000
_cell.angle_alpha   90.00
_cell.angle_beta   90.00
_cell.angle_gamma   90.00
#
_symmetry.space_group_name_H-M   'P 1'
#
loop_
_entity.id
_entity.type
_entity.pdbx_description
1 polymer ?
#
loop_
_entity_poly.entity_id
_entity_poly.type
_entity_poly.pdbx_seq_one_letter_code
_entity_poly.pdbx_strand_id
1 'polypeptide(L)'
;MYLIYLDESGNSGGNLTDPNQPVFVLCALIVSEQKWQAVERALAVAVDTSWPHPRPDDFEIHASELINPKTEYFRAFPPAHRLAFMSAWLTIAADHELKLVFRAIVKQRFSRWLVHTFGTGVMINPHIAALALVSQVINSHLRNISGATLGIFISDENQQVARDVDKAIRLLRGADGAMRLTQIIEKGFFIESHKSLVLQLCDLCAYVVRRHEEGRVGRPLKPVDSTLWSLVEPLIALGDERLRDVVGWLESEQKKERPGA
;
A
#
# COMPACT_ATOMS: atom_id res chain seq x y z
N MET A 1 19.18 -2.55 -8.25
CA MET A 1 18.03 -1.60 -8.24
C MET A 1 16.84 -2.24 -7.56
N TYR A 2 15.86 -1.45 -7.07
CA TYR A 2 14.62 -1.95 -6.47
C TYR A 2 13.40 -1.38 -7.19
N LEU A 3 12.43 -2.25 -7.45
CA LEU A 3 11.11 -1.90 -7.94
C LEU A 3 10.17 -1.82 -6.73
N ILE A 4 9.48 -0.71 -6.58
CA ILE A 4 8.66 -0.41 -5.39
C ILE A 4 7.24 -0.19 -5.88
N TYR A 5 6.40 -1.19 -5.68
CA TYR A 5 5.02 -1.19 -6.12
C TYR A 5 4.15 -0.54 -5.04
N LEU A 6 3.45 0.52 -5.41
CA LEU A 6 2.58 1.29 -4.54
C LEU A 6 1.13 0.99 -4.87
N ASP A 7 0.35 0.65 -3.86
CA ASP A 7 -1.09 0.51 -3.99
C ASP A 7 -1.80 0.92 -2.69
N GLU A 8 -3.06 1.35 -2.83
CA GLU A 8 -3.85 1.81 -1.72
C GLU A 8 -5.09 0.95 -1.49
N SER A 9 -5.56 0.93 -0.25
CA SER A 9 -6.84 0.35 0.12
C SER A 9 -7.63 1.28 1.03
N GLY A 10 -8.95 1.34 0.81
CA GLY A 10 -9.81 2.25 1.56
C GLY A 10 -9.83 3.67 1.02
N ASN A 11 -9.49 3.87 -0.25
CA ASN A 11 -9.58 5.17 -0.90
C ASN A 11 -11.06 5.53 -1.17
N SER A 12 -11.54 6.61 -0.57
CA SER A 12 -12.85 7.22 -0.80
C SER A 12 -12.70 8.67 -1.30
N GLY A 13 -11.60 8.96 -1.97
CA GLY A 13 -11.24 10.32 -2.41
C GLY A 13 -11.16 11.30 -1.24
N GLY A 14 -11.76 12.47 -1.40
CA GLY A 14 -11.84 13.49 -0.34
C GLY A 14 -12.83 13.18 0.80
N ASN A 15 -13.58 12.06 0.75
CA ASN A 15 -14.53 11.72 1.81
C ASN A 15 -13.82 11.08 3.01
N LEU A 16 -13.44 11.91 3.98
CA LEU A 16 -12.79 11.48 5.22
C LEU A 16 -13.78 10.97 6.29
N THR A 17 -15.07 10.95 5.99
CA THR A 17 -16.12 10.54 6.95
C THR A 17 -16.86 9.27 6.52
N ASP A 18 -16.40 8.59 5.47
CA ASP A 18 -17.03 7.36 4.98
C ASP A 18 -17.01 6.26 6.05
N PRO A 19 -18.19 5.85 6.58
CA PRO A 19 -18.26 4.83 7.62
C PRO A 19 -17.92 3.42 7.12
N ASN A 20 -17.99 3.20 5.80
CA ASN A 20 -17.69 1.90 5.19
C ASN A 20 -16.19 1.69 5.00
N GLN A 21 -15.45 2.77 4.90
CA GLN A 21 -14.00 2.78 4.71
C GLN A 21 -13.33 3.77 5.69
N PRO A 22 -13.33 3.47 7.01
CA PRO A 22 -12.85 4.40 8.03
C PRO A 22 -11.33 4.55 8.04
N VAL A 23 -10.61 3.60 7.43
CA VAL A 23 -9.16 3.58 7.36
C VAL A 23 -8.71 3.62 5.89
N PHE A 24 -7.79 4.51 5.59
CA PHE A 24 -7.00 4.52 4.37
C PHE A 24 -5.64 3.89 4.65
N VAL A 25 -5.15 3.07 3.74
CA VAL A 25 -3.81 2.48 3.80
C VAL A 25 -3.12 2.70 2.47
N LEU A 26 -1.86 3.12 2.51
CA LEU A 26 -0.94 3.06 1.38
C LEU A 26 0.13 2.02 1.70
N CYS A 27 0.26 1.04 0.82
CA CYS A 27 1.29 0.00 0.86
C CYS A 27 2.36 0.25 -0.20
N ALA A 28 3.57 -0.20 0.12
CA ALA A 28 4.69 -0.28 -0.80
C ALA A 28 5.33 -1.66 -0.70
N LEU A 29 5.24 -2.45 -1.75
CA LEU A 29 5.89 -3.76 -1.86
C LEU A 29 7.23 -3.59 -2.57
N ILE A 30 8.32 -3.97 -1.91
CA ILE A 30 9.69 -3.74 -2.36
C ILE A 30 10.26 -5.03 -2.93
N VAL A 31 10.62 -5.00 -4.22
CA VAL A 31 11.17 -6.15 -4.96
C VAL A 31 12.53 -5.77 -5.55
N SER A 32 13.58 -6.55 -5.25
CA SER A 32 14.86 -6.34 -5.93
C SER A 32 14.80 -6.81 -7.39
N GLU A 33 15.53 -6.17 -8.29
CA GLU A 33 15.63 -6.57 -9.69
C GLU A 33 16.06 -8.03 -9.86
N GLN A 34 16.87 -8.54 -8.93
CA GLN A 34 17.37 -9.92 -8.95
C GLN A 34 16.27 -10.95 -8.65
N LYS A 35 15.28 -10.57 -7.84
CA LYS A 35 14.15 -11.45 -7.45
C LYS A 35 12.95 -11.31 -8.38
N TRP A 36 12.85 -10.20 -9.12
CA TRP A 36 11.65 -9.80 -9.84
C TRP A 36 11.12 -10.89 -10.79
N GLN A 37 11.99 -11.46 -11.64
CA GLN A 37 11.58 -12.50 -12.60
C GLN A 37 11.09 -13.78 -11.91
N ALA A 38 11.68 -14.14 -10.78
CA ALA A 38 11.28 -15.32 -10.03
C ALA A 38 9.92 -15.12 -9.37
N VAL A 39 9.68 -13.94 -8.79
CA VAL A 39 8.40 -13.54 -8.20
C VAL A 39 7.31 -13.54 -9.26
N GLU A 40 7.51 -12.84 -10.38
CA GLU A 40 6.52 -12.74 -11.45
C GLU A 40 6.15 -14.13 -12.00
N ARG A 41 7.15 -14.98 -12.21
CA ARG A 41 6.90 -16.37 -12.69
C ARG A 41 6.08 -17.17 -11.67
N ALA A 42 6.40 -17.06 -10.38
CA ALA A 42 5.66 -17.79 -9.34
C ALA A 42 4.19 -17.32 -9.26
N LEU A 43 3.96 -16.01 -9.36
CA LEU A 43 2.62 -15.42 -9.40
C LEU A 43 1.84 -15.88 -10.65
N ALA A 44 2.48 -15.88 -11.82
CA ALA A 44 1.86 -16.34 -13.07
C ALA A 44 1.47 -17.82 -13.00
N VAL A 45 2.35 -18.68 -12.51
CA VAL A 45 2.05 -20.11 -12.32
C VAL A 45 0.86 -20.31 -11.38
N ALA A 46 0.79 -19.57 -10.29
CA ALA A 46 -0.35 -19.65 -9.38
C ALA A 46 -1.66 -19.18 -10.02
N VAL A 47 -1.63 -18.13 -10.86
CA VAL A 47 -2.78 -17.70 -11.66
C VAL A 47 -3.22 -18.79 -12.61
N ASP A 48 -2.30 -19.36 -13.41
CA ASP A 48 -2.61 -20.38 -14.41
C ASP A 48 -3.13 -21.68 -13.79
N THR A 49 -2.65 -22.01 -12.60
CA THR A 49 -3.11 -23.19 -11.86
C THR A 49 -4.50 -23.02 -11.26
N SER A 50 -4.82 -21.81 -10.80
CA SER A 50 -6.06 -21.56 -10.04
C SER A 50 -7.20 -21.04 -10.90
N TRP A 51 -6.91 -20.34 -11.98
CA TRP A 51 -7.90 -19.66 -12.80
C TRP A 51 -7.87 -20.19 -14.25
N PRO A 52 -8.76 -21.13 -14.61
CA PRO A 52 -8.77 -21.77 -15.92
C PRO A 52 -9.17 -20.79 -17.04
N HIS A 53 -8.72 -21.12 -18.26
CA HIS A 53 -9.16 -20.44 -19.48
C HIS A 53 -10.52 -20.98 -19.97
N PRO A 54 -11.31 -20.17 -20.73
CA PRO A 54 -10.99 -18.78 -21.08
C PRO A 54 -11.19 -17.82 -19.92
N ARG A 55 -10.26 -16.88 -19.76
CA ARG A 55 -10.41 -15.74 -18.85
C ARG A 55 -10.97 -14.54 -19.61
N PRO A 56 -11.68 -13.61 -18.95
CA PRO A 56 -12.05 -12.31 -19.54
C PRO A 56 -10.82 -11.54 -20.05
N ASP A 57 -11.01 -10.68 -21.05
CA ASP A 57 -9.91 -9.85 -21.58
C ASP A 57 -9.38 -8.86 -20.54
N ASP A 58 -10.24 -8.44 -19.62
CA ASP A 58 -9.94 -7.56 -18.48
C ASP A 58 -9.68 -8.34 -17.18
N PHE A 59 -9.23 -9.59 -17.30
CA PHE A 59 -8.94 -10.42 -16.13
C PHE A 59 -7.85 -9.80 -15.26
N GLU A 60 -8.21 -9.52 -14.04
CA GLU A 60 -7.33 -8.92 -13.05
C GLU A 60 -7.62 -9.48 -11.66
N ILE A 61 -6.58 -9.72 -10.89
CA ILE A 61 -6.67 -10.17 -9.50
C ILE A 61 -6.81 -8.95 -8.61
N HIS A 62 -8.03 -8.74 -8.10
CA HIS A 62 -8.32 -7.73 -7.09
C HIS A 62 -8.76 -8.37 -5.78
N ALA A 63 -8.25 -7.88 -4.64
CA ALA A 63 -8.67 -8.34 -3.32
C ALA A 63 -10.19 -8.24 -3.12
N SER A 64 -10.80 -7.16 -3.62
CA SER A 64 -12.26 -6.96 -3.56
C SER A 64 -13.04 -8.03 -4.31
N GLU A 65 -12.57 -8.47 -5.49
CA GLU A 65 -13.18 -9.54 -6.29
C GLU A 65 -12.99 -10.92 -5.66
N LEU A 66 -11.84 -11.16 -5.01
CA LEU A 66 -11.62 -12.42 -4.31
C LEU A 66 -12.52 -12.57 -3.08
N ILE A 67 -12.77 -11.49 -2.36
CA ILE A 67 -13.58 -11.50 -1.13
C ILE A 67 -15.08 -11.38 -1.41
N ASN A 68 -15.47 -10.42 -2.26
CA ASN A 68 -16.85 -10.12 -2.62
C ASN A 68 -16.98 -9.95 -4.14
N PRO A 69 -17.00 -11.04 -4.91
CA PRO A 69 -16.93 -10.98 -6.37
C PRO A 69 -18.15 -10.26 -6.96
N LYS A 70 -17.87 -9.33 -7.85
CA LYS A 70 -18.87 -8.61 -8.64
C LYS A 70 -18.99 -9.20 -10.05
N THR A 71 -17.86 -9.65 -10.61
CA THR A 71 -17.81 -10.25 -11.93
C THR A 71 -18.34 -11.69 -11.92
N GLU A 72 -18.96 -12.12 -13.01
CA GLU A 72 -19.49 -13.47 -13.17
C GLU A 72 -18.38 -14.51 -13.10
N TYR A 73 -17.22 -14.21 -13.67
CA TYR A 73 -16.08 -15.10 -13.66
C TYR A 73 -15.68 -15.51 -12.23
N PHE A 74 -15.44 -14.54 -11.35
CA PHE A 74 -15.04 -14.86 -9.96
C PHE A 74 -16.18 -15.44 -9.11
N ARG A 75 -17.45 -15.11 -9.43
CA ARG A 75 -18.62 -15.72 -8.75
C ARG A 75 -18.73 -17.22 -9.03
N ALA A 76 -18.27 -17.70 -10.17
CA ALA A 76 -18.30 -19.12 -10.53
C ALA A 76 -17.43 -19.99 -9.59
N PHE A 77 -16.50 -19.39 -8.85
CA PHE A 77 -15.62 -20.11 -7.92
C PHE A 77 -16.09 -19.97 -6.48
N PRO A 78 -16.06 -21.05 -5.67
CA PRO A 78 -16.47 -20.99 -4.28
C PRO A 78 -15.54 -20.08 -3.45
N PRO A 79 -16.02 -19.48 -2.34
CA PRO A 79 -15.21 -18.63 -1.48
C PRO A 79 -13.92 -19.29 -0.99
N ALA A 80 -13.97 -20.58 -0.68
CA ALA A 80 -12.77 -21.34 -0.25
C ALA A 80 -11.67 -21.36 -1.30
N HIS A 81 -12.03 -21.49 -2.59
CA HIS A 81 -11.07 -21.45 -3.70
C HIS A 81 -10.40 -20.08 -3.81
N ARG A 82 -11.19 -19.00 -3.79
CA ARG A 82 -10.68 -17.63 -3.88
C ARG A 82 -9.75 -17.28 -2.71
N LEU A 83 -10.10 -17.72 -1.50
CA LEU A 83 -9.28 -17.50 -0.31
C LEU A 83 -8.00 -18.35 -0.31
N ALA A 84 -8.06 -19.59 -0.80
CA ALA A 84 -6.88 -20.42 -0.97
C ALA A 84 -5.88 -19.80 -1.97
N PHE A 85 -6.38 -19.28 -3.08
CA PHE A 85 -5.55 -18.54 -4.04
C PHE A 85 -4.93 -17.28 -3.42
N MET A 86 -5.72 -16.47 -2.71
CA MET A 86 -5.21 -15.28 -2.02
C MET A 86 -4.09 -15.63 -1.02
N SER A 87 -4.29 -16.70 -0.25
CA SER A 87 -3.27 -17.20 0.69
C SER A 87 -2.01 -17.66 -0.04
N ALA A 88 -2.14 -18.40 -1.13
CA ALA A 88 -1.01 -18.87 -1.94
C ALA A 88 -0.19 -17.68 -2.49
N TRP A 89 -0.85 -16.64 -3.00
CA TRP A 89 -0.15 -15.45 -3.50
C TRP A 89 0.60 -14.70 -2.41
N LEU A 90 -0.01 -14.51 -1.24
CA LEU A 90 0.67 -13.89 -0.09
C LEU A 90 1.85 -14.73 0.40
N THR A 91 1.75 -16.07 0.33
CA THR A 91 2.86 -16.99 0.66
C THR A 91 4.03 -16.80 -0.31
N ILE A 92 3.78 -16.59 -1.62
CA ILE A 92 4.85 -16.29 -2.59
C ILE A 92 5.64 -15.05 -2.17
N ALA A 93 4.99 -14.01 -1.66
CA ALA A 93 5.68 -12.83 -1.17
C ALA A 93 6.62 -13.15 0.01
N ALA A 94 6.18 -14.02 0.92
CA ALA A 94 6.98 -14.47 2.06
C ALA A 94 8.15 -15.38 1.63
N ASP A 95 7.90 -16.35 0.75
CA ASP A 95 8.91 -17.28 0.24
C ASP A 95 10.06 -16.57 -0.51
N HIS A 96 9.73 -15.47 -1.17
CA HIS A 96 10.70 -14.60 -1.83
C HIS A 96 11.27 -13.51 -0.91
N GLU A 97 10.92 -13.51 0.38
CA GLU A 97 11.38 -12.55 1.38
C GLU A 97 11.17 -11.09 0.94
N LEU A 98 10.04 -10.81 0.33
CA LEU A 98 9.69 -9.44 -0.07
C LEU A 98 9.48 -8.59 1.18
N LYS A 99 9.69 -7.29 1.04
CA LYS A 99 9.50 -6.33 2.14
C LYS A 99 8.29 -5.46 1.86
N LEU A 100 7.49 -5.24 2.89
CA LEU A 100 6.31 -4.39 2.85
C LEU A 100 6.49 -3.20 3.79
N VAL A 101 6.24 -2.01 3.29
CA VAL A 101 6.08 -0.79 4.08
C VAL A 101 4.65 -0.30 3.91
N PHE A 102 4.02 0.15 4.98
CA PHE A 102 2.72 0.79 4.87
C PHE A 102 2.56 1.99 5.80
N ARG A 103 1.57 2.81 5.51
CA ARG A 103 1.04 3.83 6.41
C ARG A 103 -0.47 3.77 6.41
N ALA A 104 -1.04 3.82 7.62
CA ALA A 104 -2.47 3.82 7.84
C ALA A 104 -2.94 5.20 8.33
N ILE A 105 -4.08 5.64 7.83
CA ILE A 105 -4.73 6.88 8.24
C ILE A 105 -6.16 6.57 8.67
N VAL A 106 -6.45 6.74 9.95
CA VAL A 106 -7.82 6.76 10.46
C VAL A 106 -8.46 8.07 9.99
N LYS A 107 -9.32 8.00 8.98
CA LYS A 107 -9.82 9.17 8.25
C LYS A 107 -10.48 10.21 9.14
N GLN A 108 -11.35 9.80 10.07
CA GLN A 108 -12.03 10.73 10.97
C GLN A 108 -11.05 11.44 11.92
N ARG A 109 -10.02 10.72 12.39
CA ARG A 109 -8.97 11.32 13.22
C ARG A 109 -8.15 12.32 12.40
N PHE A 110 -7.80 11.96 11.18
CA PHE A 110 -7.09 12.84 10.24
C PHE A 110 -7.87 14.10 9.92
N SER A 111 -9.17 13.98 9.63
CA SER A 111 -10.05 15.13 9.40
C SER A 111 -10.07 16.08 10.60
N ARG A 112 -10.21 15.55 11.81
CA ARG A 112 -10.18 16.37 13.05
C ARG A 112 -8.84 17.06 13.25
N TRP A 113 -7.74 16.36 12.98
CA TRP A 113 -6.41 16.91 13.06
C TRP A 113 -6.21 18.06 12.06
N LEU A 114 -6.67 17.91 10.81
CA LEU A 114 -6.61 18.96 9.79
C LEU A 114 -7.36 20.24 10.25
N VAL A 115 -8.60 20.07 10.72
CA VAL A 115 -9.41 21.21 11.22
C VAL A 115 -8.74 21.88 12.41
N HIS A 116 -8.20 21.11 13.35
CA HIS A 116 -7.51 21.66 14.53
C HIS A 116 -6.24 22.42 14.16
N THR A 117 -5.47 21.91 13.20
CA THR A 117 -4.14 22.45 12.84
C THR A 117 -4.22 23.63 11.87
N PHE A 118 -5.11 23.55 10.90
CA PHE A 118 -5.16 24.49 9.76
C PHE A 118 -6.50 25.27 9.66
N GLY A 119 -7.48 24.93 10.47
CA GLY A 119 -8.83 25.51 10.39
C GLY A 119 -9.74 24.75 9.44
N THR A 120 -10.98 25.22 9.33
CA THR A 120 -12.00 24.64 8.45
C THR A 120 -11.69 24.95 6.99
N GLY A 121 -12.02 23.99 6.09
CA GLY A 121 -11.88 24.15 4.63
C GLY A 121 -10.56 23.65 4.06
N VAL A 122 -9.58 23.24 4.89
CA VAL A 122 -8.36 22.60 4.41
C VAL A 122 -8.62 21.12 4.15
N MET A 123 -8.35 20.69 2.94
CA MET A 123 -8.45 19.29 2.50
C MET A 123 -7.08 18.81 2.02
N ILE A 124 -6.55 17.78 2.65
CA ILE A 124 -5.34 17.07 2.21
C ILE A 124 -5.75 15.65 1.85
N ASN A 125 -5.39 15.22 0.65
CA ASN A 125 -5.62 13.83 0.24
C ASN A 125 -4.79 12.90 1.14
N PRO A 126 -5.40 11.90 1.82
CA PRO A 126 -4.68 10.93 2.64
C PRO A 126 -3.53 10.23 1.92
N HIS A 127 -3.68 10.00 0.61
CA HIS A 127 -2.65 9.41 -0.22
C HIS A 127 -1.35 10.22 -0.17
N ILE A 128 -1.42 11.54 -0.32
CA ILE A 128 -0.22 12.42 -0.31
C ILE A 128 0.47 12.40 1.06
N ALA A 129 -0.32 12.44 2.14
CA ALA A 129 0.24 12.37 3.50
C ALA A 129 0.93 11.02 3.77
N ALA A 130 0.31 9.92 3.37
CA ALA A 130 0.89 8.59 3.50
C ALA A 130 2.13 8.40 2.61
N LEU A 131 2.09 8.88 1.35
CA LEU A 131 3.18 8.75 0.38
C LEU A 131 4.47 9.40 0.89
N ALA A 132 4.39 10.60 1.45
CA ALA A 132 5.56 11.27 1.99
C ALA A 132 6.28 10.41 3.06
N LEU A 133 5.52 9.79 3.96
CA LEU A 133 6.06 8.97 5.04
C LEU A 133 6.54 7.60 4.56
N VAL A 134 5.81 6.95 3.66
CA VAL A 134 6.23 5.69 3.01
C VAL A 134 7.54 5.91 2.27
N SER A 135 7.61 6.99 1.48
CA SER A 135 8.81 7.33 0.71
C SER A 135 10.05 7.52 1.58
N GLN A 136 9.92 8.15 2.75
CA GLN A 136 11.03 8.35 3.68
C GLN A 136 11.59 7.03 4.24
N VAL A 137 10.71 6.11 4.63
CA VAL A 137 11.12 4.80 5.13
C VAL A 137 11.87 4.03 4.04
N ILE A 138 11.33 4.02 2.82
CA ILE A 138 11.95 3.33 1.70
C ILE A 138 13.30 3.97 1.35
N ASN A 139 13.37 5.29 1.25
CA ASN A 139 14.61 6.01 0.98
C ASN A 139 15.70 5.71 2.02
N SER A 140 15.34 5.66 3.30
CA SER A 140 16.24 5.29 4.38
C SER A 140 16.68 3.82 4.28
N HIS A 141 15.75 2.91 3.98
CA HIS A 141 16.08 1.50 3.79
C HIS A 141 17.08 1.29 2.66
N LEU A 142 16.84 1.87 1.47
CA LEU A 142 17.72 1.76 0.32
C LEU A 142 19.11 2.34 0.62
N ARG A 143 19.18 3.47 1.33
CA ARG A 143 20.43 4.09 1.77
C ARG A 143 21.22 3.16 2.70
N ASN A 144 20.54 2.45 3.60
CA ASN A 144 21.18 1.53 4.55
C ASN A 144 21.71 0.25 3.88
N ILE A 145 21.16 -0.15 2.72
CA ILE A 145 21.73 -1.25 1.92
C ILE A 145 23.06 -0.80 1.31
N SER A 146 23.05 0.34 0.64
CA SER A 146 24.23 0.99 0.07
C SER A 146 23.87 2.41 -0.36
N GLY A 147 24.76 3.36 -0.20
CA GLY A 147 24.57 4.73 -0.73
C GLY A 147 24.35 4.81 -2.24
N ALA A 148 24.69 3.78 -2.99
CA ALA A 148 24.46 3.67 -4.44
C ALA A 148 23.18 2.90 -4.79
N THR A 149 22.44 2.36 -3.81
CA THR A 149 21.21 1.60 -4.06
C THR A 149 20.08 2.55 -4.49
N LEU A 150 19.46 2.26 -5.63
CA LEU A 150 18.40 3.08 -6.20
C LEU A 150 17.08 2.31 -6.27
N GLY A 151 15.97 3.04 -6.21
CA GLY A 151 14.61 2.54 -6.34
C GLY A 151 13.74 3.37 -7.27
N ILE A 152 12.73 2.73 -7.84
CA ILE A 152 11.73 3.32 -8.72
C ILE A 152 10.36 3.00 -8.15
N PHE A 153 9.49 4.02 -8.04
CA PHE A 153 8.09 3.82 -7.70
C PHE A 153 7.26 3.41 -8.92
N ILE A 154 6.42 2.40 -8.74
CA ILE A 154 5.49 1.89 -9.73
C ILE A 154 4.10 1.85 -9.08
N SER A 155 3.11 2.47 -9.69
CA SER A 155 1.72 2.49 -9.21
C SER A 155 0.72 2.36 -10.34
N ASP A 156 -0.54 2.14 -9.99
CA ASP A 156 -1.63 2.06 -10.96
C ASP A 156 -1.85 3.39 -11.70
N GLU A 157 -2.27 3.30 -12.96
CA GLU A 157 -2.54 4.42 -13.86
C GLU A 157 -3.84 5.19 -13.52
N ASN A 158 -4.05 5.46 -12.24
CA ASN A 158 -5.13 6.35 -11.81
C ASN A 158 -4.73 7.81 -12.06
N GLN A 159 -5.26 8.43 -13.12
CA GLN A 159 -4.87 9.77 -13.57
C GLN A 159 -4.98 10.86 -12.50
N GLN A 160 -5.92 10.72 -11.56
CA GLN A 160 -6.11 11.70 -10.49
C GLN A 160 -5.01 11.58 -9.43
N VAL A 161 -4.63 10.37 -9.09
CA VAL A 161 -3.58 10.08 -8.11
C VAL A 161 -2.19 10.29 -8.72
N ALA A 162 -2.01 9.91 -9.99
CA ALA A 162 -0.75 10.01 -10.71
C ALA A 162 -0.14 11.42 -10.70
N ARG A 163 -0.95 12.47 -10.94
CA ARG A 163 -0.49 13.87 -10.93
C ARG A 163 -0.04 14.30 -9.55
N ASP A 164 -0.77 13.92 -8.52
CA ASP A 164 -0.47 14.30 -7.15
C ASP A 164 0.78 13.57 -6.64
N VAL A 165 0.92 12.28 -6.98
CA VAL A 165 2.11 11.46 -6.68
C VAL A 165 3.35 12.05 -7.35
N ASP A 166 3.29 12.34 -8.65
CA ASP A 166 4.43 12.94 -9.39
C ASP A 166 4.84 14.29 -8.77
N LYS A 167 3.88 15.14 -8.45
CA LYS A 167 4.14 16.42 -7.78
C LYS A 167 4.78 16.23 -6.40
N ALA A 168 4.27 15.30 -5.60
CA ALA A 168 4.80 15.00 -4.26
C ALA A 168 6.23 14.45 -4.33
N ILE A 169 6.51 13.52 -5.23
CA ILE A 169 7.86 12.96 -5.43
C ILE A 169 8.85 14.06 -5.83
N ARG A 170 8.48 14.94 -6.76
CA ARG A 170 9.33 16.08 -7.16
C ARG A 170 9.64 17.01 -6.00
N LEU A 171 8.62 17.36 -5.20
CA LEU A 171 8.81 18.20 -4.02
C LEU A 171 9.76 17.54 -3.01
N LEU A 172 9.58 16.24 -2.73
CA LEU A 172 10.43 15.49 -1.80
C LEU A 172 11.86 15.33 -2.32
N ARG A 173 12.07 15.19 -3.62
CA ARG A 173 13.42 15.16 -4.22
C ARG A 173 14.11 16.52 -4.18
N GLY A 174 13.37 17.61 -4.31
CA GLY A 174 13.87 18.98 -4.19
C GLY A 174 13.95 19.52 -2.76
N ALA A 175 13.46 18.77 -1.77
CA ALA A 175 13.48 19.19 -0.38
C ALA A 175 14.89 19.19 0.21
N ASP A 176 15.08 19.95 1.29
CA ASP A 176 16.31 19.95 2.07
C ASP A 176 16.19 19.01 3.29
N GLY A 177 17.35 18.62 3.83
CA GLY A 177 17.45 17.85 5.06
C GLY A 177 16.88 16.43 4.97
N ALA A 178 16.23 15.99 6.06
CA ALA A 178 15.77 14.61 6.24
C ALA A 178 14.65 14.19 5.27
N MET A 179 13.90 15.15 4.74
CA MET A 179 12.78 14.86 3.83
C MET A 179 13.22 14.60 2.40
N ARG A 180 14.49 14.86 2.05
CA ARG A 180 15.01 14.68 0.69
C ARG A 180 15.08 13.22 0.30
N LEU A 181 14.48 12.87 -0.83
CA LEU A 181 14.61 11.56 -1.47
C LEU A 181 15.86 11.53 -2.34
N THR A 182 16.84 10.75 -1.93
CA THR A 182 18.14 10.62 -2.64
C THR A 182 18.29 9.27 -3.36
N GLN A 183 17.57 8.24 -2.91
CA GLN A 183 17.63 6.88 -3.46
C GLN A 183 16.48 6.58 -4.41
N ILE A 184 15.45 7.43 -4.45
CA ILE A 184 14.33 7.28 -5.39
C ILE A 184 14.63 8.12 -6.63
N ILE A 185 14.74 7.45 -7.77
CA ILE A 185 15.03 8.08 -9.05
C ILE A 185 13.75 8.24 -9.87
N GLU A 186 13.81 9.16 -10.84
CA GLU A 186 12.73 9.49 -11.76
C GLU A 186 11.43 9.97 -11.06
N LYS A 187 10.43 10.24 -11.86
CA LYS A 187 9.03 10.33 -11.41
C LYS A 187 8.46 8.93 -11.21
N GLY A 188 7.33 8.80 -10.52
CA GLY A 188 6.62 7.53 -10.46
C GLY A 188 6.28 7.00 -11.87
N PHE A 189 6.43 5.69 -12.05
CA PHE A 189 5.96 5.00 -13.24
C PHE A 189 4.53 4.53 -12.99
N PHE A 190 3.64 4.89 -13.90
CA PHE A 190 2.24 4.52 -13.84
C PHE A 190 1.97 3.47 -14.91
N ILE A 191 1.42 2.33 -14.49
CA ILE A 191 1.17 1.18 -15.35
C ILE A 191 -0.27 0.70 -15.19
N GLU A 192 -0.81 0.09 -16.22
CA GLU A 192 -2.10 -0.58 -16.14
C GLU A 192 -2.00 -1.78 -15.18
N SER A 193 -2.78 -1.79 -14.10
CA SER A 193 -2.69 -2.80 -13.02
C SER A 193 -2.91 -4.23 -13.53
N HIS A 194 -3.82 -4.42 -14.50
CA HIS A 194 -4.08 -5.74 -15.08
C HIS A 194 -2.85 -6.35 -15.81
N LYS A 195 -1.84 -5.54 -16.13
CA LYS A 195 -0.58 -5.99 -16.78
C LYS A 195 0.54 -6.30 -15.79
N SER A 196 0.33 -6.14 -14.48
CA SER A 196 1.37 -6.33 -13.48
C SER A 196 0.90 -7.18 -12.30
N LEU A 197 1.30 -8.44 -12.30
CA LEU A 197 0.96 -9.37 -11.22
C LEU A 197 1.54 -8.92 -9.87
N VAL A 198 2.70 -8.25 -9.87
CA VAL A 198 3.31 -7.74 -8.63
C VAL A 198 2.53 -6.54 -8.08
N LEU A 199 1.95 -5.70 -8.94
CA LEU A 199 1.08 -4.61 -8.49
C LEU A 199 -0.23 -5.16 -7.90
N GLN A 200 -0.83 -6.18 -8.55
CA GLN A 200 -2.00 -6.89 -8.02
C GLN A 200 -1.70 -7.60 -6.68
N LEU A 201 -0.48 -8.13 -6.50
CA LEU A 201 -0.06 -8.65 -5.19
C LEU A 201 0.02 -7.53 -4.14
N CYS A 202 0.45 -6.32 -4.53
CA CYS A 202 0.46 -5.16 -3.64
C CYS A 202 -0.98 -4.77 -3.21
N ASP A 203 -1.98 -4.81 -4.13
CA ASP A 203 -3.42 -4.63 -3.79
C ASP A 203 -3.88 -5.63 -2.71
N LEU A 204 -3.52 -6.92 -2.87
CA LEU A 204 -3.85 -7.92 -1.86
C LEU A 204 -3.23 -7.57 -0.49
N CYS A 205 -1.97 -7.18 -0.48
CA CYS A 205 -1.30 -6.74 0.76
C CYS A 205 -2.00 -5.51 1.36
N ALA A 206 -2.30 -4.50 0.56
CA ALA A 206 -2.96 -3.28 1.01
C ALA A 206 -4.35 -3.55 1.60
N TYR A 207 -5.11 -4.45 0.97
CA TYR A 207 -6.41 -4.90 1.49
C TYR A 207 -6.27 -5.56 2.87
N VAL A 208 -5.34 -6.50 3.02
CA VAL A 208 -5.14 -7.24 4.28
C VAL A 208 -4.70 -6.30 5.40
N VAL A 209 -3.73 -5.42 5.11
CA VAL A 209 -3.29 -4.38 6.06
C VAL A 209 -4.46 -3.49 6.47
N ARG A 210 -5.27 -3.01 5.54
CA ARG A 210 -6.44 -2.19 5.84
C ARG A 210 -7.41 -2.93 6.75
N ARG A 211 -7.73 -4.20 6.48
CA ARG A 211 -8.62 -4.99 7.33
C ARG A 211 -8.08 -5.11 8.75
N HIS A 212 -6.78 -5.36 8.91
CA HIS A 212 -6.13 -5.40 10.21
C HIS A 212 -6.25 -4.05 10.94
N GLU A 213 -5.93 -2.94 10.28
CA GLU A 213 -6.00 -1.59 10.87
C GLU A 213 -7.45 -1.16 11.19
N GLU A 214 -8.44 -1.60 10.39
CA GLU A 214 -9.85 -1.44 10.72
C GLU A 214 -10.23 -2.18 12.03
N GLY A 215 -9.67 -3.36 12.27
CA GLY A 215 -9.85 -4.09 13.53
C GLY A 215 -9.32 -3.32 14.73
N ARG A 216 -8.18 -2.64 14.58
CA ARG A 216 -7.59 -1.81 15.64
C ARG A 216 -8.44 -0.60 16.02
N VAL A 217 -9.30 -0.12 15.12
CA VAL A 217 -10.27 0.95 15.41
C VAL A 217 -11.67 0.42 15.76
N GLY A 218 -11.77 -0.87 16.09
CA GLY A 218 -12.98 -1.49 16.65
C GLY A 218 -13.95 -2.08 15.61
N ARG A 219 -13.54 -2.19 14.33
CA ARG A 219 -14.37 -2.92 13.36
C ARG A 219 -14.26 -4.43 13.57
N PRO A 220 -15.38 -5.18 13.49
CA PRO A 220 -15.32 -6.62 13.58
C PRO A 220 -14.46 -7.24 12.47
N LEU A 221 -13.52 -8.09 12.87
CA LEU A 221 -12.73 -8.91 11.96
C LEU A 221 -13.39 -10.27 11.78
N LYS A 222 -13.31 -10.80 10.57
CA LYS A 222 -13.67 -12.20 10.29
C LYS A 222 -12.46 -13.10 10.57
N PRO A 223 -12.66 -14.40 10.88
CA PRO A 223 -11.53 -15.32 11.06
C PRO A 223 -10.51 -15.31 9.92
N VAL A 224 -10.98 -15.16 8.68
CA VAL A 224 -10.12 -15.07 7.51
C VAL A 224 -9.19 -13.84 7.53
N ASP A 225 -9.63 -12.72 8.10
CA ASP A 225 -8.79 -11.51 8.18
C ASP A 225 -7.53 -11.79 9.03
N SER A 226 -7.66 -12.53 10.13
CA SER A 226 -6.53 -12.91 10.98
C SER A 226 -5.60 -13.92 10.29
N THR A 227 -6.16 -14.87 9.55
CA THR A 227 -5.36 -15.83 8.75
C THR A 227 -4.54 -15.13 7.68
N LEU A 228 -5.16 -14.22 6.92
CA LEU A 228 -4.44 -13.46 5.88
C LEU A 228 -3.41 -12.50 6.49
N TRP A 229 -3.72 -11.90 7.64
CA TRP A 229 -2.77 -11.04 8.36
C TRP A 229 -1.50 -11.80 8.74
N SER A 230 -1.61 -13.03 9.24
CA SER A 230 -0.43 -13.84 9.61
C SER A 230 0.52 -14.13 8.44
N LEU A 231 0.04 -14.02 7.19
CA LEU A 231 0.87 -14.16 5.98
C LEU A 231 1.54 -12.83 5.59
N VAL A 232 0.90 -11.69 5.88
CA VAL A 232 1.41 -10.36 5.52
C VAL A 232 2.32 -9.78 6.61
N GLU A 233 2.02 -10.03 7.88
CA GLU A 233 2.78 -9.48 9.02
C GLU A 233 4.29 -9.74 8.93
N PRO A 234 4.79 -10.93 8.55
CA PRO A 234 6.22 -11.20 8.42
C PRO A 234 6.93 -10.38 7.33
N LEU A 235 6.18 -9.86 6.34
CA LEU A 235 6.72 -9.00 5.28
C LEU A 235 7.02 -7.59 5.82
N ILE A 236 6.36 -7.18 6.90
CA ILE A 236 6.43 -5.83 7.46
C ILE A 236 7.70 -5.73 8.33
N ALA A 237 8.82 -5.59 7.68
CA ALA A 237 10.12 -5.55 8.34
C ALA A 237 10.72 -4.14 8.42
N LEU A 238 10.04 -3.14 7.85
CA LEU A 238 10.58 -1.80 7.71
C LEU A 238 9.68 -0.77 8.40
N GLY A 239 10.30 0.02 9.25
CA GLY A 239 9.67 1.14 9.93
C GLY A 239 9.31 0.85 11.39
N ASP A 240 9.21 1.91 12.16
CA ASP A 240 8.77 1.87 13.55
C ASP A 240 7.24 1.67 13.59
N GLU A 241 6.77 0.74 14.42
CA GLU A 241 5.33 0.51 14.63
C GLU A 241 4.57 1.79 15.01
N ARG A 242 5.24 2.70 15.74
CA ARG A 242 4.68 4.01 16.10
C ARG A 242 4.37 4.89 14.90
N LEU A 243 5.04 4.67 13.77
CA LEU A 243 4.83 5.44 12.53
C LEU A 243 3.76 4.83 11.62
N ARG A 244 3.12 3.74 12.01
CA ARG A 244 2.01 3.15 11.24
C ARG A 244 0.78 4.05 11.26
N ASP A 245 0.52 4.77 12.36
CA ASP A 245 -0.52 5.78 12.45
C ASP A 245 0.04 7.16 12.08
N VAL A 246 -0.29 7.62 10.89
CA VAL A 246 0.15 8.92 10.35
C VAL A 246 -0.23 10.08 11.27
N VAL A 247 -1.45 10.09 11.80
CA VAL A 247 -1.93 11.19 12.66
C VAL A 247 -1.20 11.19 13.98
N GLY A 248 -0.99 10.02 14.59
CA GLY A 248 -0.22 9.90 15.82
C GLY A 248 1.20 10.40 15.66
N TRP A 249 1.83 10.13 14.53
CA TRP A 249 3.14 10.69 14.22
C TRP A 249 3.11 12.22 14.09
N LEU A 250 2.18 12.77 13.29
CA LEU A 250 2.03 14.22 13.11
C LEU A 250 1.81 14.94 14.45
N GLU A 251 0.95 14.41 15.32
CA GLU A 251 0.72 14.95 16.66
C GLU A 251 1.98 14.91 17.52
N SER A 252 2.80 13.88 17.41
CA SER A 252 4.06 13.76 18.16
C SER A 252 5.11 14.77 17.70
N GLU A 253 5.22 15.03 16.40
CA GLU A 253 6.15 16.02 15.85
C GLU A 253 5.74 17.45 16.28
N GLN A 254 4.45 17.80 16.24
CA GLN A 254 3.96 19.10 16.72
C GLN A 254 4.29 19.36 18.20
N LYS A 255 4.25 18.31 19.05
CA LYS A 255 4.63 18.45 20.46
C LYS A 255 6.11 18.70 20.66
N LYS A 256 6.99 18.18 19.79
CA LYS A 256 8.43 18.44 19.85
C LYS A 256 8.78 19.87 19.46
N GLU A 257 8.05 20.43 18.49
CA GLU A 257 8.26 21.81 18.03
C GLU A 257 7.71 22.87 19.00
N ARG A 258 6.83 22.47 19.92
CA ARG A 258 6.25 23.34 20.98
C ARG A 258 6.49 22.75 22.37
N PRO A 259 7.73 22.64 22.84
CA PRO A 259 7.99 22.17 24.18
C PRO A 259 7.53 23.24 25.17
N GLY A 260 6.37 23.02 25.81
CA GLY A 260 5.87 23.87 26.90
C GLY A 260 4.63 24.71 26.58
N ALA A 261 3.78 24.30 25.62
CA ALA A 261 2.44 24.88 25.48
C ALA A 261 1.41 24.07 26.27
#